data_91ddd584b9d2de7cd6d356a5feaf2b53
#
_entry.id   91ddd584b9d2de7cd6d356a5feaf2b53
#
_cell.length_a   1.000
_cell.length_b   1.000
_cell.length_c   1.000
_cell.angle_alpha   90.00
_cell.angle_beta   90.00
_cell.angle_gamma   90.00
#
_symmetry.space_group_name_H-M   'P 1'
#
loop_
_entity.id
_entity.type
_entity.pdbx_description
1 polymer ?
#
loop_
_entity_poly.entity_id
_entity_poly.type
_entity_poly.pdbx_seq_one_letter_code
_entity_poly.pdbx_strand_id
1 'polypeptide(L)'
;MKSLGNNDKFMQEGLEYIKQIVNRRGSRDTKLLEICRFLNDKFTGFDWVGFYFSDNLKKELILGPFIGAPTEHRNIPFGRGVCGRAAVSGTTVNVADVMAESNYLACSLEVRSEIVIPIFKFGQFVAELDIDSHQSDRFGNSERQFLEQVGQIISVIF
;
A
#
# COMPACT_ATOMS: atom_id res chain seq x y z
N MET A 1 -2.79 25.15 20.76
CA MET A 1 -3.22 23.90 20.08
C MET A 1 -3.72 24.27 18.68
N LYS A 2 -3.04 23.84 17.63
CA LYS A 2 -3.62 23.91 16.27
C LYS A 2 -4.77 22.90 16.21
N SER A 3 -6.00 23.34 15.92
CA SER A 3 -7.08 22.42 15.59
C SER A 3 -6.67 21.60 14.38
N LEU A 4 -6.69 20.27 14.50
CA LEU A 4 -6.48 19.37 13.37
C LEU A 4 -7.50 19.74 12.28
N GLY A 5 -7.05 19.87 11.04
CA GLY A 5 -7.94 20.04 9.90
C GLY A 5 -8.86 18.83 9.76
N ASN A 6 -10.01 18.98 9.10
CA ASN A 6 -10.97 17.87 8.92
C ASN A 6 -10.31 16.62 8.30
N ASN A 7 -9.35 16.81 7.41
CA ASN A 7 -8.62 15.71 6.77
C ASN A 7 -7.69 14.98 7.77
N ASP A 8 -6.99 15.73 8.62
CA ASP A 8 -6.10 15.15 9.63
C ASP A 8 -6.89 14.34 10.66
N LYS A 9 -8.05 14.84 11.06
CA LYS A 9 -8.96 14.12 11.98
C LYS A 9 -9.44 12.81 11.34
N PHE A 10 -9.86 12.85 10.08
CA PHE A 10 -10.31 11.68 9.34
C PHE A 10 -9.21 10.62 9.23
N MET A 11 -7.99 11.01 8.91
CA MET A 11 -6.84 10.09 8.85
C MET A 11 -6.53 9.50 10.22
N GLN A 12 -6.59 10.31 11.28
CA GLN A 12 -6.37 9.82 12.66
C GLN A 12 -7.42 8.78 13.07
N GLU A 13 -8.69 9.01 12.78
CA GLU A 13 -9.77 8.05 13.01
C GLU A 13 -9.56 6.76 12.21
N GLY A 14 -9.04 6.89 10.98
CA GLY A 14 -8.66 5.75 10.14
C GLY A 14 -7.54 4.90 10.75
N LEU A 15 -6.51 5.53 11.31
CA LEU A 15 -5.43 4.81 12.01
C LEU A 15 -5.96 4.04 13.23
N GLU A 16 -6.84 4.65 14.02
CA GLU A 16 -7.46 3.97 15.16
C GLU A 16 -8.32 2.77 14.73
N TYR A 17 -9.07 2.90 13.63
CA TYR A 17 -9.84 1.79 13.09
C TYR A 17 -8.93 0.63 12.63
N ILE A 18 -7.83 0.93 11.94
CA ILE A 18 -6.85 -0.08 11.49
C ILE A 18 -6.20 -0.77 12.70
N LYS A 19 -5.86 -0.05 13.76
CA LYS A 19 -5.38 -0.65 15.02
C LYS A 19 -6.40 -1.64 15.61
N GLN A 20 -7.68 -1.31 15.57
CA GLN A 20 -8.74 -2.22 16.04
C GLN A 20 -8.77 -3.50 15.20
N ILE A 21 -8.65 -3.41 13.87
CA ILE A 21 -8.60 -4.59 12.98
C ILE A 21 -7.40 -5.46 13.34
N VAL A 22 -6.22 -4.86 13.47
CA VAL A 22 -4.97 -5.56 13.79
C VAL A 22 -5.07 -6.33 15.11
N ASN A 23 -5.71 -5.74 16.12
CA ASN A 23 -5.83 -6.30 17.47
C ASN A 23 -6.95 -7.35 17.63
N ARG A 24 -7.84 -7.50 16.64
CA ARG A 24 -8.89 -8.53 16.67
C ARG A 24 -8.32 -9.93 16.51
N ARG A 25 -9.10 -10.94 16.90
CA ARG A 25 -8.84 -12.33 16.52
C ARG A 25 -9.09 -12.50 15.02
N GLY A 26 -8.35 -13.36 14.37
CA GLY A 26 -8.49 -13.66 12.95
C GLY A 26 -7.16 -13.87 12.26
N SER A 27 -7.22 -14.41 11.04
CA SER A 27 -6.03 -14.61 10.22
C SER A 27 -5.47 -13.28 9.71
N ARG A 28 -4.16 -13.25 9.44
CA ARG A 28 -3.49 -12.11 8.81
C ARG A 28 -4.21 -11.68 7.53
N ASP A 29 -4.47 -12.61 6.65
CA ASP A 29 -5.04 -12.32 5.33
C ASP A 29 -6.46 -11.73 5.42
N THR A 30 -7.28 -12.19 6.36
CA THR A 30 -8.61 -11.61 6.62
C THR A 30 -8.48 -10.15 7.09
N LYS A 31 -7.55 -9.87 8.00
CA LYS A 31 -7.30 -8.51 8.49
C LYS A 31 -6.79 -7.60 7.38
N LEU A 32 -5.85 -8.06 6.58
CA LEU A 32 -5.30 -7.29 5.46
C LEU A 32 -6.36 -6.99 4.41
N LEU A 33 -7.25 -7.95 4.10
CA LEU A 33 -8.37 -7.73 3.18
C LEU A 33 -9.35 -6.68 3.71
N GLU A 34 -9.65 -6.70 5.01
CA GLU A 34 -10.50 -5.68 5.64
C GLU A 34 -9.87 -4.30 5.58
N ILE A 35 -8.55 -4.20 5.77
CA ILE A 35 -7.80 -2.95 5.64
C ILE A 35 -7.82 -2.45 4.18
N CYS A 36 -7.61 -3.32 3.20
CA CYS A 36 -7.74 -2.97 1.77
C CYS A 36 -9.12 -2.40 1.46
N ARG A 37 -10.17 -3.05 1.94
CA ARG A 37 -11.55 -2.61 1.75
C ARG A 37 -11.81 -1.25 2.40
N PHE A 38 -11.36 -1.06 3.62
CA PHE A 38 -11.47 0.23 4.33
C PHE A 38 -10.79 1.36 3.55
N LEU A 39 -9.56 1.17 3.10
CA LEU A 39 -8.82 2.18 2.34
C LEU A 39 -9.48 2.48 0.99
N ASN A 40 -9.93 1.45 0.27
CA ASN A 40 -10.62 1.60 -1.01
C ASN A 40 -11.96 2.34 -0.85
N ASP A 41 -12.76 2.00 0.17
CA ASP A 41 -14.10 2.57 0.39
C ASP A 41 -14.06 4.01 0.93
N LYS A 42 -13.08 4.32 1.76
CA LYS A 42 -13.04 5.59 2.51
C LYS A 42 -12.20 6.67 1.87
N PHE A 43 -11.27 6.31 1.02
CA PHE A 43 -10.37 7.26 0.35
C PHE A 43 -10.70 7.32 -1.15
N THR A 44 -11.34 8.40 -1.57
CA THR A 44 -11.64 8.62 -3.00
C THR A 44 -10.36 8.61 -3.82
N GLY A 45 -10.36 7.84 -4.91
CA GLY A 45 -9.19 7.71 -5.78
C GLY A 45 -8.16 6.67 -5.32
N PHE A 46 -8.45 5.86 -4.28
CA PHE A 46 -7.71 4.64 -3.99
C PHE A 46 -8.39 3.49 -4.74
N ASP A 47 -8.14 3.39 -6.04
CA ASP A 47 -8.92 2.56 -6.95
C ASP A 47 -8.52 1.09 -6.92
N TRP A 48 -7.26 0.81 -6.60
CA TRP A 48 -6.74 -0.52 -6.30
C TRP A 48 -5.91 -0.46 -5.01
N VAL A 49 -6.17 -1.35 -4.09
CA VAL A 49 -5.45 -1.43 -2.80
C VAL A 49 -5.12 -2.88 -2.53
N GLY A 50 -3.86 -3.19 -2.35
CA GLY A 50 -3.42 -4.56 -2.10
C GLY A 50 -2.08 -4.68 -1.39
N PHE A 51 -1.78 -5.90 -1.00
CA PHE A 51 -0.51 -6.28 -0.38
C PHE A 51 0.26 -7.24 -1.25
N TYR A 52 1.57 -7.04 -1.32
CA TYR A 52 2.51 -8.03 -1.82
C TYR A 52 3.40 -8.51 -0.68
N PHE A 53 3.54 -9.83 -0.55
CA PHE A 53 4.40 -10.45 0.44
C PHE A 53 5.79 -10.69 -0.13
N SER A 54 6.81 -10.50 0.68
CA SER A 54 8.19 -10.70 0.26
C SER A 54 8.61 -12.17 0.37
N ASP A 55 9.07 -12.76 -0.73
CA ASP A 55 9.95 -13.93 -0.71
C ASP A 55 11.39 -13.46 -0.85
N ASN A 56 12.05 -13.26 0.29
CA ASN A 56 13.42 -12.72 0.32
C ASN A 56 14.47 -13.70 -0.22
N LEU A 57 14.17 -15.01 -0.24
CA LEU A 57 15.07 -16.01 -0.81
C LEU A 57 15.06 -15.97 -2.33
N LYS A 58 13.87 -15.92 -2.91
CA LYS A 58 13.67 -15.84 -4.36
C LYS A 58 13.83 -14.42 -4.92
N LYS A 59 13.87 -13.40 -4.06
CA LYS A 59 13.86 -12.00 -4.46
C LYS A 59 12.66 -11.65 -5.33
N GLU A 60 11.50 -12.06 -4.88
CA GLU A 60 10.23 -11.76 -5.55
C GLU A 60 9.13 -11.36 -4.55
N LEU A 61 8.15 -10.64 -5.05
CA LEU A 61 6.94 -10.26 -4.37
C LEU A 61 5.81 -11.21 -4.78
N ILE A 62 5.00 -11.63 -3.83
CA ILE A 62 3.87 -12.54 -4.04
C ILE A 62 2.59 -11.81 -3.70
N LEU A 63 1.63 -11.78 -4.63
CA LEU A 63 0.34 -11.11 -4.44
C LEU A 63 -0.41 -11.71 -3.25
N GLY A 64 -0.77 -10.85 -2.32
CA GLY A 64 -1.63 -11.13 -1.17
C GLY A 64 -3.06 -10.61 -1.37
N PRO A 65 -3.79 -10.33 -0.29
CA PRO A 65 -5.14 -9.77 -0.36
C PRO A 65 -5.17 -8.41 -1.07
N PHE A 66 -6.19 -8.15 -1.87
CA PHE A 66 -6.40 -6.89 -2.56
C PHE A 66 -7.88 -6.62 -2.84
N ILE A 67 -8.22 -5.37 -3.10
CA ILE A 67 -9.50 -4.87 -3.58
C ILE A 67 -9.23 -4.04 -4.85
N GLY A 68 -10.02 -4.25 -5.88
CA GLY A 68 -9.91 -3.58 -7.17
C GLY A 68 -9.96 -4.55 -8.34
N ALA A 69 -9.57 -4.08 -9.53
CA ALA A 69 -9.56 -4.90 -10.72
C ALA A 69 -8.60 -6.09 -10.59
N PRO A 70 -8.93 -7.26 -11.16
CA PRO A 70 -8.00 -8.39 -11.20
C PRO A 70 -6.66 -8.00 -11.84
N THR A 71 -5.57 -8.55 -11.31
CA THR A 71 -4.23 -8.36 -11.85
C THR A 71 -3.58 -9.67 -12.25
N GLU A 72 -2.80 -9.63 -13.32
CA GLU A 72 -1.96 -10.76 -13.76
C GLU A 72 -0.62 -10.81 -13.01
N HIS A 73 -0.24 -9.72 -12.34
CA HIS A 73 1.03 -9.60 -11.61
C HIS A 73 0.97 -10.29 -10.25
N ARG A 74 0.95 -11.63 -10.27
CA ARG A 74 0.92 -12.45 -9.05
C ARG A 74 2.29 -12.58 -8.39
N ASN A 75 3.34 -12.56 -9.19
CA ASN A 75 4.74 -12.62 -8.76
C ASN A 75 5.51 -11.50 -9.47
N ILE A 76 6.18 -10.65 -8.70
CA ILE A 76 6.96 -9.53 -9.23
C ILE A 76 8.40 -9.67 -8.75
N PRO A 77 9.38 -9.83 -9.65
CA PRO A 77 10.78 -9.81 -9.28
C PRO A 77 11.19 -8.48 -8.63
N PHE A 78 12.04 -8.51 -7.61
CA PHE A 78 12.61 -7.31 -7.04
C PHE A 78 13.29 -6.48 -8.13
N GLY A 79 13.12 -5.17 -8.10
CA GLY A 79 13.63 -4.23 -9.10
C GLY A 79 12.70 -3.97 -10.28
N ARG A 80 11.66 -4.78 -10.47
CA ARG A 80 10.72 -4.61 -11.58
C ARG A 80 9.49 -3.81 -11.17
N GLY A 81 9.14 -2.79 -11.96
CA GLY A 81 8.01 -1.92 -11.69
C GLY A 81 8.18 -1.06 -10.44
N VAL A 82 7.11 -0.39 -10.02
CA VAL A 82 7.12 0.46 -8.81
C VAL A 82 7.25 -0.40 -7.55
N CYS A 83 6.49 -1.48 -7.46
CA CYS A 83 6.56 -2.45 -6.36
C CYS A 83 7.95 -3.06 -6.21
N GLY A 84 8.53 -3.60 -7.30
CA GLY A 84 9.88 -4.17 -7.25
C GLY A 84 10.96 -3.16 -6.87
N ARG A 85 10.81 -1.90 -7.27
CA ARG A 85 11.69 -0.80 -6.91
C ARG A 85 11.62 -0.48 -5.41
N ALA A 86 10.41 -0.45 -4.84
CA ALA A 86 10.21 -0.27 -3.41
C ALA A 86 10.84 -1.42 -2.59
N ALA A 87 10.70 -2.65 -3.06
CA ALA A 87 11.33 -3.83 -2.43
C ALA A 87 12.86 -3.72 -2.37
N VAL A 88 13.50 -3.20 -3.41
CA VAL A 88 14.97 -3.01 -3.46
C VAL A 88 15.40 -1.83 -2.61
N SER A 89 14.73 -0.68 -2.72
CA SER A 89 15.11 0.55 -2.01
C SER A 89 14.80 0.51 -0.51
N GLY A 90 13.78 -0.26 -0.12
CA GLY A 90 13.28 -0.27 1.25
C GLY A 90 12.64 1.04 1.70
N THR A 91 12.27 1.89 0.75
CA THR A 91 11.65 3.20 1.01
C THR A 91 10.34 3.34 0.24
N THR A 92 9.45 4.20 0.74
CA THR A 92 8.21 4.55 0.04
C THR A 92 8.53 5.08 -1.36
N VAL A 93 7.85 4.55 -2.37
CA VAL A 93 7.91 5.04 -3.75
C VAL A 93 6.56 5.64 -4.09
N ASN A 94 6.54 6.92 -4.45
CA ASN A 94 5.35 7.67 -4.84
C ASN A 94 5.54 8.18 -6.26
N VAL A 95 4.73 7.68 -7.18
CA VAL A 95 4.79 8.00 -8.61
C VAL A 95 3.57 8.84 -8.98
N ALA A 96 3.81 10.11 -9.27
CA ALA A 96 2.75 11.07 -9.61
C ALA A 96 2.11 10.79 -10.98
N ASP A 97 2.89 10.27 -11.93
CA ASP A 97 2.45 9.92 -13.27
C ASP A 97 3.15 8.65 -13.75
N VAL A 98 2.44 7.54 -13.76
CA VAL A 98 2.96 6.24 -14.18
C VAL A 98 3.31 6.20 -15.67
N MET A 99 2.72 7.06 -16.49
CA MET A 99 3.03 7.16 -17.92
C MET A 99 4.43 7.71 -18.18
N ALA A 100 5.00 8.43 -17.21
CA ALA A 100 6.38 8.92 -17.27
C ALA A 100 7.43 7.89 -16.80
N GLU A 101 6.99 6.76 -16.23
CA GLU A 101 7.87 5.71 -15.71
C GLU A 101 8.32 4.75 -16.81
N SER A 102 9.64 4.63 -17.02
CA SER A 102 10.21 3.68 -17.99
C SER A 102 10.15 2.22 -17.52
N ASN A 103 10.07 1.99 -16.21
CA ASN A 103 10.01 0.67 -15.57
C ASN A 103 8.65 0.48 -14.87
N TYR A 104 7.56 0.65 -15.62
CA TYR A 104 6.21 0.51 -15.10
C TYR A 104 5.57 -0.82 -15.49
N LEU A 105 4.98 -1.51 -14.50
CA LEU A 105 4.13 -2.67 -14.69
C LEU A 105 2.67 -2.25 -14.51
N ALA A 106 1.93 -2.11 -15.60
CA ALA A 106 0.53 -1.73 -15.57
C ALA A 106 -0.32 -2.86 -14.96
N CYS A 107 -0.96 -2.60 -13.81
CA CYS A 107 -2.05 -3.44 -13.29
C CYS A 107 -3.35 -3.20 -14.08
N SER A 108 -3.55 -1.99 -14.59
CA SER A 108 -4.66 -1.57 -15.43
C SER A 108 -4.22 -0.39 -16.31
N LEU A 109 -4.82 -0.26 -17.51
CA LEU A 109 -4.59 0.88 -18.39
C LEU A 109 -5.15 2.20 -17.82
N GLU A 110 -6.02 2.13 -16.81
CA GLU A 110 -6.64 3.29 -16.17
C GLU A 110 -5.77 3.91 -15.07
N VAL A 111 -4.75 3.21 -14.58
CA VAL A 111 -3.84 3.72 -13.54
C VAL A 111 -3.08 4.93 -14.05
N ARG A 112 -3.03 5.98 -13.22
CA ARG A 112 -2.31 7.23 -13.49
C ARG A 112 -1.24 7.53 -12.45
N SER A 113 -1.50 7.23 -11.18
CA SER A 113 -0.51 7.37 -10.10
C SER A 113 -0.51 6.16 -9.19
N GLU A 114 0.59 5.94 -8.49
CA GLU A 114 0.80 4.78 -7.64
C GLU A 114 1.68 5.14 -6.45
N ILE A 115 1.36 4.61 -5.28
CA ILE A 115 2.21 4.68 -4.09
C ILE A 115 2.43 3.29 -3.51
N VAL A 116 3.67 2.99 -3.16
CA VAL A 116 4.05 1.72 -2.54
C VAL A 116 4.78 1.99 -1.22
N ILE A 117 4.29 1.38 -0.16
CA ILE A 117 4.82 1.50 1.20
C ILE A 117 5.45 0.18 1.62
N PRO A 118 6.78 0.08 1.73
CA PRO A 118 7.43 -1.10 2.27
C PRO A 118 7.11 -1.30 3.75
N ILE A 119 6.92 -2.55 4.16
CA ILE A 119 6.61 -2.95 5.53
C ILE A 119 7.76 -3.79 6.06
N PHE A 120 8.26 -3.39 7.24
CA PHE A 120 9.36 -4.05 7.92
C PHE A 120 8.90 -4.59 9.27
N LYS A 121 9.40 -5.78 9.62
CA LYS A 121 9.27 -6.35 10.96
C LYS A 121 10.65 -6.76 11.46
N PHE A 122 11.04 -6.24 12.63
CA PHE A 122 12.38 -6.46 13.18
C PHE A 122 13.51 -6.14 12.19
N GLY A 123 13.35 -5.05 11.42
CA GLY A 123 14.32 -4.62 10.42
C GLY A 123 14.35 -5.44 9.13
N GLN A 124 13.48 -6.44 8.98
CA GLN A 124 13.39 -7.27 7.79
C GLN A 124 12.19 -6.84 6.93
N PHE A 125 12.41 -6.70 5.61
CA PHE A 125 11.34 -6.46 4.65
C PHE A 125 10.43 -7.69 4.56
N VAL A 126 9.15 -7.53 4.86
CA VAL A 126 8.17 -8.63 4.93
C VAL A 126 7.05 -8.50 3.92
N ALA A 127 6.69 -7.28 3.55
CA ALA A 127 5.59 -7.02 2.61
C ALA A 127 5.63 -5.57 2.14
N GLU A 128 4.71 -5.21 1.26
CA GLU A 128 4.41 -3.83 0.91
C GLU A 128 2.92 -3.63 0.69
N LEU A 129 2.45 -2.41 0.98
CA LEU A 129 1.13 -1.91 0.64
C LEU A 129 1.24 -1.14 -0.66
N ASP A 130 0.49 -1.56 -1.65
CA ASP A 130 0.42 -0.97 -2.99
C ASP A 130 -0.95 -0.36 -3.23
N ILE A 131 -0.98 0.90 -3.66
CA ILE A 131 -2.21 1.64 -3.98
C ILE A 131 -2.07 2.32 -5.33
N ASP A 132 -3.00 2.01 -6.23
CA ASP A 132 -3.13 2.63 -7.54
C ASP A 132 -4.31 3.61 -7.58
N SER A 133 -4.14 4.69 -8.31
CA SER A 133 -5.19 5.66 -8.59
C SER A 133 -5.36 5.91 -10.08
N HIS A 134 -6.61 6.10 -10.50
CA HIS A 134 -6.96 6.58 -11.85
C HIS A 134 -6.75 8.10 -12.01
N GLN A 135 -6.32 8.78 -10.96
CA GLN A 135 -5.99 10.20 -10.95
C GLN A 135 -4.47 10.38 -10.94
N SER A 136 -3.96 11.32 -11.73
CA SER A 136 -2.55 11.74 -11.64
C SER A 136 -2.30 12.48 -10.33
N ASP A 137 -1.09 12.32 -9.79
CA ASP A 137 -0.62 13.03 -8.57
C ASP A 137 -1.59 12.91 -7.38
N ARG A 138 -2.19 11.70 -7.21
CA ARG A 138 -3.20 11.48 -6.18
C ARG A 138 -2.65 11.51 -4.75
N PHE A 139 -1.41 11.10 -4.57
CA PHE A 139 -0.85 10.86 -3.24
C PHE A 139 0.07 12.02 -2.82
N GLY A 140 -0.47 12.94 -2.00
CA GLY A 140 0.28 14.02 -1.41
C GLY A 140 1.05 13.60 -0.14
N ASN A 141 1.69 14.58 0.52
CA ASN A 141 2.46 14.32 1.73
C ASN A 141 1.60 13.78 2.89
N SER A 142 0.38 14.26 3.02
CA SER A 142 -0.54 13.81 4.09
C SER A 142 -0.92 12.34 3.90
N GLU A 143 -1.28 11.94 2.69
CA GLU A 143 -1.57 10.55 2.34
C GLU A 143 -0.35 9.65 2.54
N ARG A 144 0.81 10.09 2.09
CA ARG A 144 2.07 9.35 2.28
C ARG A 144 2.34 9.10 3.75
N GLN A 145 2.30 10.12 4.59
CA GLN A 145 2.54 10.00 6.03
C GLN A 145 1.52 9.09 6.72
N PHE A 146 0.25 9.22 6.35
CA PHE A 146 -0.81 8.35 6.83
C PHE A 146 -0.55 6.88 6.46
N LEU A 147 -0.24 6.60 5.20
CA LEU A 147 0.01 5.24 4.72
C LEU A 147 1.29 4.62 5.30
N GLU A 148 2.32 5.43 5.54
CA GLU A 148 3.53 4.97 6.24
C GLU A 148 3.21 4.57 7.70
N GLN A 149 2.33 5.29 8.39
CA GLN A 149 1.84 4.92 9.71
C GLN A 149 0.97 3.64 9.66
N VAL A 150 0.12 3.49 8.63
CA VAL A 150 -0.61 2.23 8.39
C VAL A 150 0.37 1.07 8.28
N GLY A 151 1.43 1.20 7.50
CA GLY A 151 2.48 0.20 7.36
C GLY A 151 3.13 -0.20 8.70
N GLN A 152 3.42 0.78 9.54
CA GLN A 152 3.96 0.53 10.89
C GLN A 152 2.97 -0.22 11.78
N ILE A 153 1.70 0.14 11.77
CA ILE A 153 0.66 -0.50 12.59
C ILE A 153 0.49 -1.97 12.18
N ILE A 154 0.43 -2.25 10.88
CA ILE A 154 0.17 -3.61 10.39
C ILE A 154 1.40 -4.52 10.43
N SER A 155 2.59 -4.00 10.62
CA SER A 155 3.82 -4.79 10.68
C SER A 155 3.78 -5.91 11.73
N VAL A 156 3.03 -5.71 12.80
CA VAL A 156 2.94 -6.67 13.92
C VAL A 156 2.23 -7.98 13.58
N ILE A 157 1.45 -8.01 12.50
CA ILE A 157 0.72 -9.23 12.08
C ILE A 157 1.46 -10.07 11.03
N PHE A 158 2.67 -9.68 10.67
CA PHE A 158 3.59 -10.44 9.82
C PHE A 158 4.52 -11.35 10.59
#